data_21805e91e7e732724f2a7c7746c58acb
#
_entry.id   21805e91e7e732724f2a7c7746c58acb
#
_cell.length_a   1.000
_cell.length_b   1.000
_cell.length_c   1.000
_cell.angle_alpha   90.00
_cell.angle_beta   90.00
_cell.angle_gamma   90.00
#
_symmetry.space_group_name_H-M   'P 1'
#
loop_
_entity.id
_entity.type
_entity.pdbx_description
1 polymer ?
#
loop_
_entity_poly.entity_id
_entity_poly.type
_entity_poly.pdbx_seq_one_letter_code
_entity_poly.pdbx_strand_id
1 'polypeptide(L)'
;MNPAGGDAPRLVLATHNKGKLRELRELLRGQVPGLDVDTQVVDAAAAGAPDIVETGVTFAENSLLKARAVAEATGLAAIADDSGLAVDVMGGAPGIFSARWAGTHGDDAANLRLLLSQLSDVPDIHRGAAFVCAAALAVPDTDGRPGHEVVEYGQLEGVLLREPRGSGGFGYDPVLQPAGEDRSCAELSAEEKNAISHRGKAFRALLPAIVEALRRAEA
;
A
#
# COMPACT_ATOMS: atom_id res chain seq x y z
N MET A 1 10.00 37.18 15.89
CA MET A 1 10.65 35.91 15.50
C MET A 1 9.88 34.81 16.18
N ASN A 2 9.04 34.11 15.43
CA ASN A 2 8.22 33.03 15.92
C ASN A 2 8.93 31.69 15.53
N PRO A 3 9.40 30.88 16.47
CA PRO A 3 9.93 29.57 16.15
C PRO A 3 8.76 28.58 16.16
N ALA A 4 7.85 28.74 15.23
CA ALA A 4 6.73 27.81 15.02
C ALA A 4 6.92 27.13 13.66
N GLY A 5 7.65 26.02 13.62
CA GLY A 5 7.86 25.27 12.38
C GLY A 5 8.44 23.88 12.55
N GLY A 6 8.76 23.42 13.78
CA GLY A 6 9.56 22.19 13.94
C GLY A 6 8.79 20.86 13.91
N ASP A 7 7.62 20.75 14.51
CA ASP A 7 7.05 19.45 14.85
C ASP A 7 5.62 19.16 14.31
N ALA A 8 4.99 20.12 13.61
CA ALA A 8 3.65 19.91 13.11
C ALA A 8 3.64 18.90 11.95
N PRO A 9 2.68 17.96 11.93
CA PRO A 9 2.52 17.03 10.81
C PRO A 9 2.34 17.74 9.46
N ARG A 10 2.95 17.22 8.40
CA ARG A 10 2.89 17.75 7.03
C ARG A 10 2.34 16.74 6.03
N LEU A 11 2.41 15.47 6.37
CA LEU A 11 1.96 14.38 5.54
C LEU A 11 1.33 13.30 6.41
N VAL A 12 0.18 12.77 5.99
CA VAL A 12 -0.51 11.69 6.68
C VAL A 12 -0.53 10.44 5.81
N LEU A 13 -0.12 9.30 6.37
CA LEU A 13 -0.39 7.99 5.75
C LEU A 13 -1.68 7.43 6.34
N ALA A 14 -2.70 7.25 5.50
CA ALA A 14 -4.03 6.73 5.85
C ALA A 14 -3.96 5.22 6.14
N THR A 15 -3.33 4.87 7.24
CA THR A 15 -3.14 3.49 7.69
C THR A 15 -3.01 3.41 9.21
N HIS A 16 -3.35 2.26 9.77
CA HIS A 16 -3.03 1.90 11.16
C HIS A 16 -1.80 0.97 11.25
N ASN A 17 -1.20 0.61 10.10
CA ASN A 17 -0.05 -0.29 10.04
C ASN A 17 1.26 0.49 10.19
N LYS A 18 1.90 0.37 11.37
CA LYS A 18 3.18 1.02 11.67
C LYS A 18 4.34 0.59 10.75
N GLY A 19 4.27 -0.61 10.18
CA GLY A 19 5.25 -1.08 9.20
C GLY A 19 5.20 -0.25 7.91
N LYS A 20 4.00 0.02 7.40
CA LYS A 20 3.81 0.87 6.22
C LYS A 20 4.32 2.29 6.45
N LEU A 21 4.05 2.86 7.64
CA LEU A 21 4.54 4.20 7.99
C LEU A 21 6.07 4.25 8.00
N ARG A 22 6.71 3.24 8.57
CA ARG A 22 8.19 3.15 8.58
C ARG A 22 8.75 3.09 7.15
N GLU A 23 8.20 2.24 6.28
CA GLU A 23 8.61 2.14 4.87
C GLU A 23 8.51 3.50 4.17
N LEU A 24 7.39 4.22 4.35
CA LEU A 24 7.20 5.54 3.74
C LEU A 24 8.21 6.56 4.26
N ARG A 25 8.47 6.59 5.57
CA ARG A 25 9.47 7.48 6.18
C ARG A 25 10.86 7.24 5.62
N GLU A 26 11.28 5.97 5.50
CA GLU A 26 12.59 5.64 4.92
C GLU A 26 12.67 6.07 3.43
N LEU A 27 11.60 5.91 2.67
CA LEU A 27 11.55 6.35 1.28
C LEU A 27 11.67 7.88 1.14
N LEU A 28 11.05 8.63 2.04
CA LEU A 28 11.04 10.10 2.02
C LEU A 28 12.31 10.74 2.62
N ARG A 29 13.08 9.98 3.39
CA ARG A 29 14.26 10.50 4.10
C ARG A 29 15.26 11.15 3.14
N GLY A 30 15.52 12.43 3.35
CA GLY A 30 16.42 13.23 2.50
C GLY A 30 15.87 13.63 1.13
N GLN A 31 14.62 13.29 0.79
CA GLN A 31 14.00 13.65 -0.49
C GLN A 31 13.39 15.05 -0.49
N VAL A 32 12.97 15.54 0.66
CA VAL A 32 12.40 16.88 0.84
C VAL A 32 13.29 17.68 1.81
N PRO A 33 13.93 18.79 1.35
CA PRO A 33 14.72 19.62 2.24
C PRO A 33 13.88 20.14 3.41
N GLY A 34 14.39 20.05 4.62
CA GLY A 34 13.71 20.53 5.84
C GLY A 34 12.57 19.67 6.35
N LEU A 35 12.24 18.54 5.71
CA LEU A 35 11.25 17.58 6.22
C LEU A 35 11.89 16.66 7.26
N ASP A 36 11.42 16.74 8.50
CA ASP A 36 11.68 15.71 9.51
C ASP A 36 10.64 14.60 9.37
N VAL A 37 11.03 13.51 8.72
CA VAL A 37 10.11 12.38 8.45
C VAL A 37 9.63 11.68 9.72
N ASP A 38 10.37 11.77 10.82
CA ASP A 38 10.05 11.06 12.05
C ASP A 38 8.96 11.76 12.87
N THR A 39 8.84 13.08 12.75
CA THR A 39 7.83 13.89 13.43
C THR A 39 6.74 14.40 12.49
N GLN A 40 7.06 14.72 11.24
CA GLN A 40 6.15 15.39 10.30
C GLN A 40 5.41 14.44 9.34
N VAL A 41 5.80 13.15 9.27
CA VAL A 41 5.07 12.12 8.53
C VAL A 41 4.41 11.18 9.55
N VAL A 42 3.09 11.23 9.64
CA VAL A 42 2.32 10.55 10.69
C VAL A 42 1.32 9.55 10.10
N ASP A 43 0.79 8.64 10.92
CA ASP A 43 -0.32 7.77 10.54
C ASP A 43 -1.69 8.43 10.81
N ALA A 44 -2.75 7.78 10.32
CA ALA A 44 -4.12 8.26 10.47
C ALA A 44 -4.52 8.45 11.94
N ALA A 45 -4.10 7.55 12.84
CA ALA A 45 -4.42 7.64 14.27
C ALA A 45 -3.77 8.85 14.93
N ALA A 46 -2.49 9.11 14.64
CA ALA A 46 -1.77 10.28 15.16
C ALA A 46 -2.34 11.60 14.60
N ALA A 47 -2.89 11.58 13.39
CA ALA A 47 -3.54 12.72 12.77
C ALA A 47 -5.00 12.92 13.22
N GLY A 48 -5.57 12.01 14.00
CA GLY A 48 -6.97 12.06 14.43
C GLY A 48 -7.97 11.83 13.27
N ALA A 49 -7.54 11.17 12.20
CA ALA A 49 -8.39 10.88 11.06
C ALA A 49 -9.38 9.74 11.37
N PRO A 50 -10.59 9.74 10.76
CA PRO A 50 -11.59 8.71 10.98
C PRO A 50 -11.22 7.40 10.28
N ASP A 51 -11.82 6.30 10.72
CA ASP A 51 -11.81 5.03 9.98
C ASP A 51 -12.68 5.15 8.74
N ILE A 52 -12.21 4.63 7.61
CA ILE A 52 -12.85 4.75 6.32
C ILE A 52 -13.30 3.39 5.82
N VAL A 53 -14.58 3.29 5.46
CA VAL A 53 -15.14 2.10 4.82
C VAL A 53 -14.77 2.10 3.34
N GLU A 54 -14.09 1.07 2.89
CA GLU A 54 -13.71 0.87 1.51
C GLU A 54 -14.92 0.40 0.68
N THR A 55 -15.46 1.28 -0.15
CA THR A 55 -16.63 1.03 -1.01
C THR A 55 -16.29 1.02 -2.49
N GLY A 56 -15.03 1.24 -2.85
CA GLY A 56 -14.54 1.21 -4.22
C GLY A 56 -14.52 -0.21 -4.79
N VAL A 57 -14.56 -0.30 -6.11
CA VAL A 57 -14.54 -1.57 -6.85
C VAL A 57 -13.18 -1.86 -7.49
N THR A 58 -12.20 -0.97 -7.28
CA THR A 58 -10.81 -1.12 -7.71
C THR A 58 -9.85 -0.72 -6.58
N PHE A 59 -8.60 -1.17 -6.66
CA PHE A 59 -7.54 -0.74 -5.73
C PHE A 59 -7.35 0.78 -5.75
N ALA A 60 -7.41 1.40 -6.95
CA ALA A 60 -7.28 2.84 -7.10
C ALA A 60 -8.41 3.59 -6.39
N GLU A 61 -9.66 3.17 -6.59
CA GLU A 61 -10.81 3.80 -5.94
C GLU A 61 -10.72 3.71 -4.42
N ASN A 62 -10.36 2.54 -3.85
CA ASN A 62 -10.22 2.37 -2.42
C ASN A 62 -9.05 3.20 -1.85
N SER A 63 -7.92 3.24 -2.55
CA SER A 63 -6.79 4.08 -2.10
C SER A 63 -7.12 5.56 -2.16
N LEU A 64 -7.75 6.05 -3.24
CA LEU A 64 -8.21 7.44 -3.36
C LEU A 64 -9.25 7.80 -2.31
N LEU A 65 -10.24 6.93 -2.09
CA LEU A 65 -11.28 7.14 -1.08
C LEU A 65 -10.67 7.36 0.31
N LYS A 66 -9.69 6.54 0.69
CA LYS A 66 -8.96 6.71 1.96
C LYS A 66 -8.12 7.99 1.98
N ALA A 67 -7.36 8.26 0.92
CA ALA A 67 -6.51 9.44 0.86
C ALA A 67 -7.32 10.75 0.94
N ARG A 68 -8.42 10.85 0.18
CA ARG A 68 -9.36 11.99 0.21
C ARG A 68 -9.93 12.26 1.58
N ALA A 69 -10.52 11.23 2.18
CA ALA A 69 -11.17 11.36 3.48
C ALA A 69 -10.20 11.81 4.58
N VAL A 70 -8.96 11.33 4.55
CA VAL A 70 -7.91 11.76 5.49
C VAL A 70 -7.44 13.16 5.16
N ALA A 71 -7.24 13.52 3.88
CA ALA A 71 -6.86 14.87 3.48
C ALA A 71 -7.91 15.91 3.87
N GLU A 72 -9.19 15.63 3.64
CA GLU A 72 -10.31 16.49 4.04
C GLU A 72 -10.41 16.66 5.56
N ALA A 73 -10.26 15.56 6.31
CA ALA A 73 -10.38 15.60 7.76
C ALA A 73 -9.22 16.32 8.45
N THR A 74 -8.02 16.29 7.86
CA THR A 74 -6.80 16.83 8.49
C THR A 74 -6.34 18.16 7.90
N GLY A 75 -6.80 18.51 6.70
CA GLY A 75 -6.29 19.66 5.93
C GLY A 75 -4.86 19.46 5.41
N LEU A 76 -4.32 18.26 5.49
CA LEU A 76 -2.96 17.90 5.09
C LEU A 76 -2.95 17.02 3.83
N ALA A 77 -1.85 17.02 3.11
CA ALA A 77 -1.62 16.01 2.09
C ALA A 77 -1.69 14.60 2.72
N ALA A 78 -2.44 13.69 2.11
CA ALA A 78 -2.61 12.35 2.61
C ALA A 78 -2.27 11.31 1.54
N ILE A 79 -1.64 10.22 1.97
CA ILE A 79 -1.33 9.06 1.15
C ILE A 79 -2.12 7.88 1.68
N ALA A 80 -2.63 7.06 0.76
CA ALA A 80 -3.20 5.76 1.09
C ALA A 80 -2.72 4.70 0.11
N ASP A 81 -2.76 3.45 0.50
CA ASP A 81 -2.59 2.32 -0.41
C ASP A 81 -3.72 1.31 -0.25
N ASP A 82 -4.07 0.66 -1.35
CA ASP A 82 -4.86 -0.56 -1.35
C ASP A 82 -4.14 -1.63 -2.16
N SER A 83 -4.15 -2.86 -1.66
CA SER A 83 -3.31 -3.94 -2.18
C SER A 83 -4.00 -5.29 -2.06
N GLY A 84 -3.72 -6.17 -3.00
CA GLY A 84 -4.20 -7.53 -2.96
C GLY A 84 -3.46 -8.44 -3.93
N LEU A 85 -3.90 -9.69 -3.98
CA LEU A 85 -3.46 -10.69 -4.92
C LEU A 85 -4.40 -10.69 -6.13
N ALA A 86 -3.84 -10.67 -7.33
CA ALA A 86 -4.54 -10.87 -8.59
C ALA A 86 -4.06 -12.16 -9.24
N VAL A 87 -4.96 -13.10 -9.53
CA VAL A 87 -4.65 -14.40 -10.16
C VAL A 87 -5.17 -14.41 -11.57
N ASP A 88 -4.31 -14.69 -12.54
CA ASP A 88 -4.60 -14.54 -13.97
C ASP A 88 -5.79 -15.37 -14.42
N VAL A 89 -5.78 -16.69 -14.11
CA VAL A 89 -6.83 -17.62 -14.50
C VAL A 89 -8.18 -17.31 -13.82
N MET A 90 -8.16 -16.53 -12.74
CA MET A 90 -9.36 -16.09 -12.03
C MET A 90 -9.81 -14.67 -12.44
N GLY A 91 -9.26 -14.14 -13.55
CA GLY A 91 -9.61 -12.80 -14.02
C GLY A 91 -9.24 -11.67 -13.05
N GLY A 92 -8.17 -11.87 -12.26
CA GLY A 92 -7.70 -10.90 -11.28
C GLY A 92 -8.28 -11.07 -9.87
N ALA A 93 -9.18 -12.03 -9.64
CA ALA A 93 -9.60 -12.36 -8.28
C ALA A 93 -8.45 -13.02 -7.49
N PRO A 94 -8.41 -12.90 -6.16
CA PRO A 94 -9.32 -12.22 -5.22
C PRO A 94 -9.39 -10.69 -5.36
N GLY A 95 -8.34 -10.02 -5.88
CA GLY A 95 -8.33 -8.57 -6.07
C GLY A 95 -8.60 -7.81 -4.76
N ILE A 96 -9.52 -6.86 -4.78
CA ILE A 96 -9.93 -6.06 -3.61
C ILE A 96 -10.56 -6.89 -2.48
N PHE A 97 -10.90 -8.15 -2.74
CA PHE A 97 -11.43 -9.07 -1.72
C PHE A 97 -10.35 -9.89 -1.03
N SER A 98 -9.06 -9.67 -1.33
CA SER A 98 -7.93 -10.47 -0.83
C SER A 98 -7.96 -10.67 0.68
N ALA A 99 -8.20 -9.63 1.46
CA ALA A 99 -8.22 -9.71 2.92
C ALA A 99 -9.46 -10.43 3.50
N ARG A 100 -10.51 -10.66 2.70
CA ARG A 100 -11.77 -11.28 3.10
C ARG A 100 -12.27 -12.35 2.13
N TRP A 101 -11.38 -12.99 1.39
CA TRP A 101 -11.70 -13.95 0.33
C TRP A 101 -12.55 -15.13 0.83
N ALA A 102 -12.27 -15.62 2.03
CA ALA A 102 -13.06 -16.66 2.69
C ALA A 102 -14.23 -16.12 3.55
N GLY A 103 -14.58 -14.84 3.41
CA GLY A 103 -15.71 -14.20 4.08
C GLY A 103 -15.35 -13.42 5.34
N THR A 104 -14.31 -13.79 6.08
CA THR A 104 -13.88 -13.09 7.30
C THR A 104 -12.65 -12.24 6.99
N HIS A 105 -12.72 -10.93 7.32
CA HIS A 105 -11.60 -10.03 7.13
C HIS A 105 -10.43 -10.39 8.06
N GLY A 106 -9.23 -10.54 7.47
CA GLY A 106 -8.00 -10.82 8.21
C GLY A 106 -7.78 -12.29 8.59
N ASP A 107 -8.65 -13.23 8.18
CA ASP A 107 -8.37 -14.67 8.32
C ASP A 107 -7.49 -15.16 7.15
N ASP A 108 -6.20 -14.82 7.22
CA ASP A 108 -5.22 -15.14 6.18
C ASP A 108 -5.16 -16.63 5.90
N ALA A 109 -5.27 -17.46 6.94
CA ALA A 109 -5.20 -18.92 6.79
C ALA A 109 -6.42 -19.48 6.03
N ALA A 110 -7.63 -18.99 6.30
CA ALA A 110 -8.83 -19.39 5.58
C ALA A 110 -8.80 -18.87 4.13
N ASN A 111 -8.37 -17.61 3.92
CA ASN A 111 -8.26 -17.01 2.59
C ASN A 111 -7.30 -17.82 1.70
N LEU A 112 -6.13 -18.17 2.23
CA LEU A 112 -5.12 -18.94 1.53
C LEU A 112 -5.59 -20.38 1.23
N ARG A 113 -6.21 -21.07 2.20
CA ARG A 113 -6.76 -22.42 1.98
C ARG A 113 -7.83 -22.43 0.90
N LEU A 114 -8.75 -21.45 0.91
CA LEU A 114 -9.79 -21.36 -0.12
C LEU A 114 -9.19 -21.16 -1.50
N LEU A 115 -8.22 -20.23 -1.65
CA LEU A 115 -7.54 -19.98 -2.90
C LEU A 115 -6.87 -21.25 -3.45
N LEU A 116 -6.11 -21.97 -2.64
CA LEU A 116 -5.43 -23.19 -3.06
C LEU A 116 -6.43 -24.30 -3.45
N SER A 117 -7.55 -24.42 -2.73
CA SER A 117 -8.61 -25.36 -3.05
C SER A 117 -9.26 -25.07 -4.41
N GLN A 118 -9.52 -23.79 -4.71
CA GLN A 118 -10.08 -23.35 -6.00
C GLN A 118 -9.12 -23.61 -7.18
N LEU A 119 -7.82 -23.60 -6.92
CA LEU A 119 -6.77 -23.80 -7.92
C LEU A 119 -6.23 -25.23 -7.97
N SER A 120 -6.84 -26.20 -7.26
CA SER A 120 -6.31 -27.57 -7.12
C SER A 120 -6.04 -28.25 -8.47
N ASP A 121 -6.97 -28.11 -9.41
CA ASP A 121 -6.93 -28.74 -10.73
C ASP A 121 -6.28 -27.85 -11.82
N VAL A 122 -5.85 -26.63 -11.46
CA VAL A 122 -5.22 -25.69 -12.41
C VAL A 122 -3.77 -26.11 -12.66
N PRO A 123 -3.36 -26.36 -13.92
CA PRO A 123 -1.99 -26.67 -14.28
C PRO A 123 -1.02 -25.55 -13.93
N ASP A 124 0.24 -25.89 -13.64
CA ASP A 124 1.25 -24.91 -13.19
C ASP A 124 1.48 -23.78 -14.18
N ILE A 125 1.39 -24.05 -15.49
CA ILE A 125 1.53 -23.03 -16.55
C ILE A 125 0.46 -21.94 -16.53
N HIS A 126 -0.65 -22.15 -15.81
CA HIS A 126 -1.77 -21.20 -15.67
C HIS A 126 -1.91 -20.63 -14.26
N ARG A 127 -0.89 -20.81 -13.41
CA ARG A 127 -0.90 -20.31 -12.03
C ARG A 127 -0.20 -18.94 -11.87
N GLY A 128 -0.12 -18.17 -12.96
CA GLY A 128 0.37 -16.81 -12.92
C GLY A 128 -0.45 -15.93 -11.99
N ALA A 129 0.23 -15.10 -11.21
CA ALA A 129 -0.39 -14.16 -10.27
C ALA A 129 0.54 -12.99 -9.97
N ALA A 130 -0.03 -11.93 -9.45
CA ALA A 130 0.75 -10.79 -8.96
C ALA A 130 0.17 -10.24 -7.66
N PHE A 131 1.03 -9.81 -6.75
CA PHE A 131 0.62 -8.81 -5.78
C PHE A 131 0.54 -7.44 -6.48
N VAL A 132 -0.57 -6.75 -6.26
CA VAL A 132 -0.84 -5.42 -6.84
C VAL A 132 -1.03 -4.42 -5.70
N CYS A 133 -0.47 -3.23 -5.87
CA CYS A 133 -0.70 -2.09 -4.97
C CYS A 133 -1.05 -0.87 -5.80
N ALA A 134 -2.13 -0.18 -5.44
CA ALA A 134 -2.39 1.19 -5.85
C ALA A 134 -2.08 2.11 -4.67
N ALA A 135 -1.17 3.06 -4.87
CA ALA A 135 -0.85 4.11 -3.91
C ALA A 135 -1.40 5.44 -4.41
N ALA A 136 -2.19 6.11 -3.59
CA ALA A 136 -2.84 7.38 -3.92
C ALA A 136 -2.31 8.50 -3.02
N LEU A 137 -2.09 9.67 -3.61
CA LEU A 137 -1.91 10.95 -2.95
C LEU A 137 -3.16 11.79 -3.15
N ALA A 138 -3.68 12.40 -2.10
CA ALA A 138 -4.67 13.45 -2.16
C ALA A 138 -4.14 14.69 -1.45
N VAL A 139 -4.18 15.83 -2.14
CA VAL A 139 -3.87 17.14 -1.59
C VAL A 139 -5.17 17.91 -1.51
N PRO A 140 -5.59 18.40 -0.34
CA PRO A 140 -6.85 19.10 -0.20
C PRO A 140 -6.82 20.47 -0.88
N ASP A 141 -8.01 21.01 -1.21
CA ASP A 141 -8.13 22.42 -1.59
C ASP A 141 -7.72 23.29 -0.42
N THR A 142 -6.87 24.28 -0.68
CA THR A 142 -6.49 25.30 0.29
C THR A 142 -6.61 26.68 -0.33
N ASP A 143 -6.81 27.70 0.47
CA ASP A 143 -7.03 29.12 0.13
C ASP A 143 -6.56 29.54 -1.28
N GLY A 144 -7.44 29.34 -2.28
CA GLY A 144 -7.17 29.71 -3.67
C GLY A 144 -6.29 28.77 -4.50
N ARG A 145 -5.86 27.63 -3.92
CA ARG A 145 -5.11 26.57 -4.63
C ARG A 145 -5.99 25.35 -4.75
N PRO A 146 -6.32 24.90 -5.98
CA PRO A 146 -7.07 23.66 -6.17
C PRO A 146 -6.24 22.46 -5.70
N GLY A 147 -6.91 21.53 -5.02
CA GLY A 147 -6.36 20.25 -4.68
C GLY A 147 -6.03 19.41 -5.91
N HIS A 148 -5.26 18.37 -5.72
CA HIS A 148 -4.96 17.43 -6.79
C HIS A 148 -4.78 16.02 -6.23
N GLU A 149 -4.90 15.04 -7.12
CA GLU A 149 -4.81 13.64 -6.79
C GLU A 149 -3.91 12.94 -7.80
N VAL A 150 -3.15 11.96 -7.29
CA VAL A 150 -2.28 11.11 -8.10
C VAL A 150 -2.44 9.68 -7.63
N VAL A 151 -2.49 8.73 -8.56
CA VAL A 151 -2.47 7.29 -8.26
C VAL A 151 -1.34 6.65 -9.04
N GLU A 152 -0.53 5.88 -8.35
CA GLU A 152 0.55 5.10 -8.93
C GLU A 152 0.40 3.63 -8.54
N TYR A 153 0.89 2.76 -9.42
CA TYR A 153 0.79 1.32 -9.24
C TYR A 153 2.15 0.67 -9.08
N GLY A 154 2.15 -0.42 -8.33
CA GLY A 154 3.28 -1.35 -8.29
C GLY A 154 2.78 -2.79 -8.30
N GLN A 155 3.54 -3.66 -8.96
CA GLN A 155 3.23 -5.09 -9.05
C GLN A 155 4.44 -5.93 -8.72
N LEU A 156 4.20 -7.07 -8.09
CA LEU A 156 5.16 -8.15 -7.90
C LEU A 156 4.60 -9.40 -8.55
N GLU A 157 5.00 -9.63 -9.79
CA GLU A 157 4.60 -10.78 -10.58
C GLU A 157 5.28 -12.06 -10.10
N GLY A 158 4.60 -13.18 -10.28
CA GLY A 158 5.10 -14.48 -9.91
C GLY A 158 4.14 -15.61 -10.28
N VAL A 159 4.33 -16.74 -9.64
CA VAL A 159 3.48 -17.92 -9.78
C VAL A 159 2.99 -18.40 -8.43
N LEU A 160 1.79 -18.98 -8.40
CA LEU A 160 1.25 -19.57 -7.19
C LEU A 160 1.74 -21.00 -7.01
N LEU A 161 2.37 -21.25 -5.89
CA LEU A 161 2.78 -22.58 -5.44
C LEU A 161 1.54 -23.45 -5.15
N ARG A 162 1.71 -24.78 -5.18
CA ARG A 162 0.64 -25.71 -4.82
C ARG A 162 0.45 -25.85 -3.31
N GLU A 163 1.51 -25.58 -2.56
CA GLU A 163 1.54 -25.69 -1.10
C GLU A 163 2.25 -24.47 -0.52
N PRO A 164 1.88 -24.02 0.71
CA PRO A 164 2.55 -22.94 1.39
C PRO A 164 4.02 -23.29 1.71
N ARG A 165 4.93 -22.35 1.49
CA ARG A 165 6.33 -22.43 1.88
C ARG A 165 6.73 -21.20 2.67
N GLY A 166 7.54 -21.39 3.72
CA GLY A 166 7.98 -20.33 4.61
C GLY A 166 6.93 -19.96 5.65
N SER A 167 7.34 -19.11 6.60
CA SER A 167 6.50 -18.66 7.71
C SER A 167 6.56 -17.15 7.94
N GLY A 168 7.28 -16.41 7.10
CA GLY A 168 7.37 -14.96 7.15
C GLY A 168 6.19 -14.27 6.48
N GLY A 169 6.08 -12.97 6.69
CA GLY A 169 5.07 -12.15 6.03
C GLY A 169 3.64 -12.38 6.54
N PHE A 170 2.66 -12.22 5.65
CA PHE A 170 1.22 -12.33 5.93
C PHE A 170 0.44 -12.64 4.65
N GLY A 171 -0.86 -12.96 4.79
CA GLY A 171 -1.76 -13.18 3.66
C GLY A 171 -1.31 -14.32 2.76
N TYR A 172 -1.09 -14.02 1.50
CA TYR A 172 -0.70 -14.98 0.46
C TYR A 172 0.81 -15.10 0.23
N ASP A 173 1.64 -14.51 1.08
CA ASP A 173 3.10 -14.58 1.00
C ASP A 173 3.63 -16.02 0.90
N PRO A 174 3.07 -17.01 1.64
CA PRO A 174 3.57 -18.39 1.57
C PRO A 174 3.35 -19.08 0.24
N VAL A 175 2.49 -18.56 -0.63
CA VAL A 175 2.15 -19.22 -1.90
C VAL A 175 2.55 -18.43 -3.14
N LEU A 176 2.90 -17.14 -3.04
CA LEU A 176 3.45 -16.41 -4.18
C LEU A 176 4.97 -16.55 -4.23
N GLN A 177 5.45 -17.19 -5.29
CA GLN A 177 6.86 -17.23 -5.66
C GLN A 177 7.11 -16.13 -6.69
N PRO A 178 7.88 -15.07 -6.36
CA PRO A 178 8.17 -13.99 -7.29
C PRO A 178 8.94 -14.44 -8.53
N ALA A 179 8.72 -13.79 -9.65
CA ALA A 179 9.46 -14.06 -10.87
C ALA A 179 10.96 -13.84 -10.65
N GLY A 180 11.77 -14.83 -11.03
CA GLY A 180 13.23 -14.81 -10.83
C GLY A 180 13.71 -15.28 -9.46
N GLU A 181 12.81 -15.68 -8.57
CA GLU A 181 13.12 -16.26 -7.26
C GLU A 181 12.75 -17.75 -7.22
N ASP A 182 13.51 -18.53 -6.45
CA ASP A 182 13.18 -19.94 -6.15
C ASP A 182 12.41 -20.08 -4.83
N ARG A 183 12.26 -18.99 -4.10
CA ARG A 183 11.63 -18.88 -2.77
C ARG A 183 10.27 -18.22 -2.88
N SER A 184 9.35 -18.59 -1.98
CA SER A 184 8.12 -17.83 -1.79
C SER A 184 8.41 -16.46 -1.12
N CYS A 185 7.44 -15.54 -1.18
CA CYS A 185 7.55 -14.27 -0.44
C CYS A 185 7.72 -14.48 1.07
N ALA A 186 7.20 -15.57 1.63
CA ALA A 186 7.34 -15.88 3.06
C ALA A 186 8.69 -16.50 3.44
N GLU A 187 9.49 -16.92 2.47
CA GLU A 187 10.86 -17.41 2.67
C GLU A 187 11.92 -16.31 2.50
N LEU A 188 11.52 -15.14 1.96
CA LEU A 188 12.39 -13.97 1.85
C LEU A 188 12.50 -13.25 3.21
N SER A 189 13.65 -12.65 3.47
CA SER A 189 13.74 -11.69 4.56
C SER A 189 12.87 -10.46 4.31
N ALA A 190 12.52 -9.72 5.36
CA ALA A 190 11.75 -8.49 5.22
C ALA A 190 12.45 -7.48 4.29
N GLU A 191 13.78 -7.39 4.35
CA GLU A 191 14.57 -6.49 3.51
C GLU A 191 14.54 -6.91 2.03
N GLU A 192 14.79 -8.21 1.74
CA GLU A 192 14.71 -8.75 0.39
C GLU A 192 13.32 -8.53 -0.21
N LYS A 193 12.25 -8.85 0.54
CA LYS A 193 10.89 -8.67 0.09
C LYS A 193 10.55 -7.19 -0.17
N ASN A 194 10.95 -6.27 0.72
CA ASN A 194 10.68 -4.84 0.55
C ASN A 194 11.38 -4.27 -0.70
N ALA A 195 12.58 -4.74 -1.03
CA ALA A 195 13.31 -4.29 -2.21
C ALA A 195 12.54 -4.54 -3.52
N ILE A 196 11.80 -5.65 -3.61
CA ILE A 196 11.05 -6.06 -4.82
C ILE A 196 9.53 -5.83 -4.70
N SER A 197 9.02 -5.42 -3.53
CA SER A 197 7.60 -5.42 -3.22
C SER A 197 6.77 -4.50 -4.13
N HIS A 198 5.54 -4.91 -4.40
CA HIS A 198 4.52 -4.14 -5.11
C HIS A 198 4.28 -2.77 -4.44
N ARG A 199 4.15 -2.73 -3.10
CA ARG A 199 3.98 -1.48 -2.35
C ARG A 199 5.19 -0.57 -2.47
N GLY A 200 6.39 -1.10 -2.30
CA GLY A 200 7.62 -0.33 -2.47
C GLY A 200 7.74 0.27 -3.87
N LYS A 201 7.34 -0.47 -4.92
CA LYS A 201 7.28 0.05 -6.30
C LYS A 201 6.26 1.17 -6.45
N ALA A 202 5.02 1.00 -5.93
CA ALA A 202 3.97 2.01 -5.98
C ALA A 202 4.37 3.30 -5.25
N PHE A 203 4.92 3.21 -4.04
CA PHE A 203 5.37 4.38 -3.29
C PHE A 203 6.56 5.09 -3.96
N ARG A 204 7.51 4.35 -4.55
CA ARG A 204 8.60 4.96 -5.32
C ARG A 204 8.09 5.70 -6.56
N ALA A 205 7.09 5.16 -7.25
CA ALA A 205 6.45 5.83 -8.38
C ALA A 205 5.71 7.12 -7.93
N LEU A 206 5.07 7.09 -6.76
CA LEU A 206 4.34 8.22 -6.20
C LEU A 206 5.25 9.31 -5.62
N LEU A 207 6.51 9.00 -5.30
CA LEU A 207 7.45 9.90 -4.62
C LEU A 207 7.58 11.29 -5.26
N PRO A 208 7.70 11.45 -6.60
CA PRO A 208 7.78 12.78 -7.21
C PRO A 208 6.58 13.68 -6.89
N ALA A 209 5.36 13.10 -6.90
CA ALA A 209 4.13 13.82 -6.58
C ALA A 209 4.08 14.24 -5.09
N ILE A 210 4.54 13.35 -4.19
CA ILE A 210 4.62 13.65 -2.76
C ILE A 210 5.60 14.83 -2.51
N VAL A 211 6.78 14.77 -3.11
CA VAL A 211 7.81 15.83 -2.99
C VAL A 211 7.27 17.18 -3.48
N GLU A 212 6.58 17.18 -4.61
CA GLU A 212 5.97 18.37 -5.18
C GLU A 212 4.86 18.95 -4.26
N ALA A 213 3.99 18.09 -3.74
CA ALA A 213 2.93 18.49 -2.81
C ALA A 213 3.49 19.17 -1.54
N LEU A 214 4.52 18.56 -0.95
CA LEU A 214 5.16 19.10 0.25
C LEU A 214 5.90 20.41 0.01
N ARG A 215 6.49 20.63 -1.17
CA ARG A 215 7.12 21.89 -1.56
C ARG A 215 6.10 23.01 -1.79
N ARG A 216 4.97 22.70 -2.42
CA ARG A 216 3.90 23.68 -2.64
C ARG A 216 3.26 24.18 -1.34
N ALA A 217 3.22 23.34 -0.33
CA ALA A 217 2.70 23.73 0.99
C ALA A 217 3.60 24.74 1.73
N GLU A 218 4.87 24.89 1.32
CA GLU A 218 5.82 25.85 1.90
C GLU A 218 5.84 27.21 1.19
N ALA A 219 5.28 27.30 -0.02
CA ALA A 219 5.28 28.50 -0.86
C ALA A 219 4.00 29.31 -0.70
#